data_9059b854d45f0bc30d91fc22a2bf96a1
#
_entry.id   9059b854d45f0bc30d91fc22a2bf96a1
#
_cell.length_a   1.000
_cell.length_b   1.000
_cell.length_c   1.000
_cell.angle_alpha   90.00
_cell.angle_beta   90.00
_cell.angle_gamma   90.00
#
_symmetry.space_group_name_H-M   'P 1'
#
loop_
_entity.id
_entity.type
_entity.pdbx_description
1 polymer ?
#
loop_
_entity_poly.entity_id
_entity_poly.type
_entity_poly.pdbx_seq_one_letter_code
_entity_poly.pdbx_strand_id
1 'polypeptide(L)'
;MSIKSFAAQLFAKHIHKKTQAWANNPVETQRNVFQELIHQAKDTVFGKDHNFSEIKTFEDFAKQVPIRDYEELRPYVDRMVKGEENILWKGKPIYFAKTSGTTSGAKYIPLTKESMPFHIQAARNAILSY
;
A
#
# COMPACT_ATOMS: atom_id res chain seq x y z
N MET A 1 15.56 -12.80 -34.14
CA MET A 1 15.05 -12.30 -32.86
C MET A 1 15.82 -11.04 -32.49
N SER A 2 15.17 -9.94 -32.19
CA SER A 2 15.85 -8.67 -31.85
C SER A 2 16.50 -8.81 -30.46
N ILE A 3 17.67 -8.15 -30.23
CA ILE A 3 18.34 -8.06 -28.92
C ILE A 3 17.37 -7.56 -27.85
N LYS A 4 16.48 -6.62 -28.21
CA LYS A 4 15.43 -6.10 -27.30
C LYS A 4 14.43 -7.18 -26.88
N SER A 5 14.03 -8.07 -27.81
CA SER A 5 13.11 -9.18 -27.52
C SER A 5 13.76 -10.21 -26.58
N PHE A 6 15.03 -10.51 -26.76
CA PHE A 6 15.77 -11.42 -25.89
C PHE A 6 15.91 -10.86 -24.46
N ALA A 7 16.29 -9.58 -24.34
CA ALA A 7 16.38 -8.92 -23.05
C ALA A 7 15.01 -8.86 -22.32
N ALA A 8 13.92 -8.58 -23.06
CA ALA A 8 12.56 -8.58 -22.50
C ALA A 8 12.15 -9.97 -21.96
N GLN A 9 12.49 -11.05 -22.69
CA GLN A 9 12.21 -12.42 -22.26
C GLN A 9 12.97 -12.80 -20.97
N LEU A 10 14.26 -12.43 -20.87
CA LEU A 10 15.05 -12.68 -19.66
C LEU A 10 14.46 -11.93 -18.46
N PHE A 11 14.06 -10.68 -18.68
CA PHE A 11 13.44 -9.87 -17.65
C PHE A 11 12.08 -10.42 -17.22
N ALA A 12 11.23 -10.83 -18.16
CA ALA A 12 9.94 -11.46 -17.87
C ALA A 12 10.12 -12.76 -17.06
N LYS A 13 11.09 -13.61 -17.42
CA LYS A 13 11.43 -14.82 -16.63
C LYS A 13 11.85 -14.49 -15.20
N HIS A 14 12.64 -13.43 -15.00
CA HIS A 14 13.04 -12.98 -13.68
C HIS A 14 11.83 -12.52 -12.83
N ILE A 15 10.95 -11.73 -13.44
CA ILE A 15 9.71 -11.28 -12.78
C ILE A 15 8.80 -12.46 -12.44
N HIS A 16 8.62 -13.38 -13.38
CA HIS A 16 7.83 -14.60 -13.16
C HIS A 16 8.35 -15.42 -11.97
N LYS A 17 9.69 -15.64 -11.90
CA LYS A 17 10.31 -16.34 -10.78
C LYS A 17 10.04 -15.65 -9.44
N LYS A 18 10.11 -14.32 -9.37
CA LYS A 18 9.75 -13.55 -8.16
C LYS A 18 8.29 -13.72 -7.80
N THR A 19 7.40 -13.68 -8.78
CA THR A 19 5.96 -13.89 -8.57
C THR A 19 5.68 -15.28 -8.03
N GLN A 20 6.29 -16.32 -8.60
CA GLN A 20 6.15 -17.69 -8.11
C GLN A 20 6.68 -17.87 -6.68
N ALA A 21 7.73 -17.17 -6.28
CA ALA A 21 8.31 -17.29 -4.95
C ALA A 21 7.30 -16.90 -3.84
N TRP A 22 6.58 -15.78 -4.01
CA TRP A 22 5.54 -15.39 -3.03
C TRP A 22 4.23 -16.17 -3.24
N ALA A 23 3.89 -16.55 -4.47
CA ALA A 23 2.69 -17.33 -4.77
C ALA A 23 2.76 -18.75 -4.17
N ASN A 24 3.96 -19.34 -4.08
CA ASN A 24 4.15 -20.65 -3.46
C ASN A 24 4.09 -20.62 -1.92
N ASN A 25 4.24 -19.43 -1.31
CA ASN A 25 4.18 -19.24 0.15
C ASN A 25 3.23 -18.09 0.52
N PRO A 26 1.95 -18.13 0.12
CA PRO A 26 1.06 -16.98 0.20
C PRO A 26 0.78 -16.55 1.65
N VAL A 27 0.59 -17.49 2.56
CA VAL A 27 0.26 -17.21 3.97
C VAL A 27 1.43 -16.50 4.67
N GLU A 28 2.64 -17.01 4.49
CA GLU A 28 3.83 -16.42 5.09
C GLU A 28 4.12 -15.04 4.47
N THR A 29 3.99 -14.91 3.15
CA THR A 29 4.15 -13.64 2.45
C THR A 29 3.16 -12.60 2.96
N GLN A 30 1.88 -12.96 3.08
CA GLN A 30 0.84 -12.07 3.62
C GLN A 30 1.15 -11.64 5.05
N ARG A 31 1.56 -12.58 5.90
CA ARG A 31 1.95 -12.27 7.29
C ARG A 31 3.11 -11.28 7.36
N ASN A 32 4.14 -11.49 6.54
CA ASN A 32 5.31 -10.61 6.52
C ASN A 32 4.93 -9.20 6.04
N VAL A 33 4.12 -9.08 5.00
CA VAL A 33 3.60 -7.79 4.51
C VAL A 33 2.76 -7.10 5.60
N PHE A 34 1.87 -7.84 6.25
CA PHE A 34 1.06 -7.30 7.35
C PHE A 34 1.92 -6.73 8.48
N GLN A 35 2.88 -7.52 8.97
CA GLN A 35 3.78 -7.08 10.04
C GLN A 35 4.62 -5.87 9.64
N GLU A 36 5.10 -5.83 8.41
CA GLU A 36 5.84 -4.68 7.88
C GLU A 36 4.97 -3.41 7.86
N LEU A 37 3.73 -3.50 7.36
CA LEU A 37 2.80 -2.36 7.32
C LEU A 37 2.49 -1.83 8.74
N ILE A 38 2.20 -2.71 9.68
CA ILE A 38 1.95 -2.33 11.09
C ILE A 38 3.19 -1.68 11.69
N HIS A 39 4.36 -2.27 11.49
CA HIS A 39 5.62 -1.73 12.02
C HIS A 39 5.94 -0.34 11.45
N GLN A 40 5.74 -0.13 10.16
CA GLN A 40 6.00 1.14 9.50
C GLN A 40 5.00 2.25 9.90
N ALA A 41 3.76 1.88 10.22
CA ALA A 41 2.71 2.84 10.56
C ALA A 41 2.52 3.07 12.07
N LYS A 42 3.19 2.32 12.95
CA LYS A 42 2.94 2.36 14.41
C LYS A 42 3.11 3.74 15.05
N ASP A 43 4.03 4.54 14.54
CA ASP A 43 4.34 5.86 15.08
C ASP A 43 3.53 7.00 14.42
N THR A 44 2.67 6.69 13.46
CA THR A 44 1.73 7.65 12.85
C THR A 44 0.61 8.00 13.83
N VAL A 45 -0.15 9.06 13.51
CA VAL A 45 -1.34 9.41 14.29
C VAL A 45 -2.32 8.25 14.29
N PHE A 46 -2.65 7.70 13.12
CA PHE A 46 -3.57 6.56 12.99
C PHE A 46 -3.06 5.32 13.75
N GLY A 47 -1.76 5.05 13.66
CA GLY A 47 -1.17 3.91 14.37
C GLY A 47 -1.25 4.04 15.89
N LYS A 48 -1.06 5.25 16.42
CA LYS A 48 -1.20 5.54 17.85
C LYS A 48 -2.65 5.47 18.29
N ASP A 49 -3.58 6.04 17.53
CA ASP A 49 -5.02 6.02 17.82
C ASP A 49 -5.59 4.58 17.84
N HIS A 50 -4.91 3.63 17.19
CA HIS A 50 -5.31 2.22 17.10
C HIS A 50 -4.30 1.25 17.71
N ASN A 51 -3.42 1.71 18.58
CA ASN A 51 -2.45 0.89 19.33
C ASN A 51 -1.62 -0.08 18.45
N PHE A 52 -1.12 0.37 17.29
CA PHE A 52 -0.37 -0.47 16.36
C PHE A 52 0.87 -1.11 16.97
N SER A 53 1.46 -0.52 18.01
CA SER A 53 2.58 -1.10 18.75
C SER A 53 2.25 -2.43 19.45
N GLU A 54 0.97 -2.69 19.72
CA GLU A 54 0.49 -3.90 20.39
C GLU A 54 -0.05 -4.94 19.40
N ILE A 55 -0.24 -4.59 18.12
CA ILE A 55 -0.77 -5.47 17.10
C ILE A 55 0.32 -6.44 16.61
N LYS A 56 0.09 -7.75 16.81
CA LYS A 56 0.98 -8.82 16.36
C LYS A 56 0.31 -9.73 15.34
N THR A 57 -1.00 -9.85 15.39
CA THR A 57 -1.80 -10.75 14.56
C THR A 57 -2.90 -9.99 13.83
N PHE A 58 -3.51 -10.62 12.83
CA PHE A 58 -4.69 -10.07 12.15
C PHE A 58 -5.88 -9.91 13.10
N GLU A 59 -6.02 -10.83 14.06
CA GLU A 59 -7.05 -10.78 15.08
C GLU A 59 -6.90 -9.57 16.01
N ASP A 60 -5.66 -9.22 16.37
CA ASP A 60 -5.39 -7.99 17.14
C ASP A 60 -5.77 -6.76 16.32
N PHE A 61 -5.39 -6.75 15.04
CA PHE A 61 -5.74 -5.66 14.12
C PHE A 61 -7.26 -5.49 14.00
N ALA A 62 -7.98 -6.59 13.78
CA ALA A 62 -9.44 -6.56 13.65
C ALA A 62 -10.17 -6.05 14.91
N LYS A 63 -9.58 -6.25 16.10
CA LYS A 63 -10.10 -5.72 17.37
C LYS A 63 -9.81 -4.24 17.57
N GLN A 64 -8.62 -3.78 17.14
CA GLN A 64 -8.15 -2.42 17.37
C GLN A 64 -8.61 -1.43 16.29
N VAL A 65 -8.81 -1.91 15.06
CA VAL A 65 -9.12 -1.07 13.90
C VAL A 65 -10.53 -1.37 13.42
N PRO A 66 -11.51 -0.50 13.70
CA PRO A 66 -12.86 -0.70 13.22
C PRO A 66 -12.94 -0.55 11.70
N ILE A 67 -13.87 -1.27 11.09
CA ILE A 67 -14.20 -1.09 9.67
C ILE A 67 -14.79 0.31 9.49
N ARG A 68 -14.27 1.06 8.51
CA ARG A 68 -14.65 2.45 8.24
C ARG A 68 -14.86 2.68 6.76
N ASP A 69 -15.75 3.59 6.45
CA ASP A 69 -15.85 4.15 5.12
C ASP A 69 -14.89 5.35 4.93
N TYR A 70 -14.94 5.97 3.75
CA TYR A 70 -14.08 7.12 3.46
C TYR A 70 -14.41 8.34 4.34
N GLU A 71 -15.67 8.56 4.66
CA GLU A 71 -16.10 9.71 5.43
C GLU A 71 -15.56 9.64 6.87
N GLU A 72 -15.49 8.46 7.42
CA GLU A 72 -14.88 8.22 8.74
C GLU A 72 -13.34 8.33 8.72
N LEU A 73 -12.70 8.10 7.56
CA LEU A 73 -11.25 8.33 7.37
C LEU A 73 -10.93 9.77 6.96
N ARG A 74 -11.91 10.52 6.48
CA ARG A 74 -11.73 11.89 5.99
C ARG A 74 -10.99 12.81 6.96
N PRO A 75 -11.23 12.80 8.29
CA PRO A 75 -10.49 13.64 9.22
C PRO A 75 -8.96 13.46 9.15
N TYR A 76 -8.49 12.23 8.96
CA TYR A 76 -7.07 11.96 8.75
C TYR A 76 -6.57 12.46 7.39
N VAL A 77 -7.34 12.20 6.34
CA VAL A 77 -6.99 12.63 4.97
C VAL A 77 -6.93 14.15 4.87
N ASP A 78 -7.87 14.87 5.47
CA ASP A 78 -7.91 16.34 5.45
C ASP A 78 -6.70 16.96 6.16
N ARG A 79 -6.18 16.33 7.22
CA ARG A 79 -4.93 16.73 7.87
C ARG A 79 -3.75 16.57 6.93
N MET A 80 -3.68 15.44 6.19
CA MET A 80 -2.65 15.21 5.19
C MET A 80 -2.71 16.23 4.05
N VAL A 81 -3.92 16.58 3.57
CA VAL A 81 -4.14 17.59 2.54
C VAL A 81 -3.69 18.98 3.01
N LYS A 82 -3.85 19.31 4.30
CA LYS A 82 -3.34 20.52 4.93
C LYS A 82 -1.81 20.51 5.13
N GLY A 83 -1.14 19.41 4.81
CA GLY A 83 0.31 19.29 4.85
C GLY A 83 0.87 18.72 6.16
N GLU A 84 0.00 18.17 7.03
CA GLU A 84 0.48 17.49 8.24
C GLU A 84 1.19 16.17 7.86
N GLU A 85 2.22 15.83 8.64
CA GLU A 85 3.04 14.63 8.43
C GLU A 85 2.63 13.50 9.38
N ASN A 86 3.00 12.29 9.02
CA ASN A 86 2.86 11.10 9.88
C ASN A 86 1.41 10.84 10.33
N ILE A 87 0.45 11.06 9.44
CA ILE A 87 -0.98 10.85 9.76
C ILE A 87 -1.37 9.39 9.55
N LEU A 88 -1.53 8.93 8.31
CA LEU A 88 -1.83 7.53 7.96
C LEU A 88 -0.56 6.73 7.64
N TRP A 89 0.49 7.41 7.22
CA TRP A 89 1.79 6.85 6.89
C TRP A 89 2.88 7.84 7.28
N LYS A 90 4.13 7.37 7.41
CA LYS A 90 5.26 8.22 7.75
C LYS A 90 5.55 9.28 6.68
N GLY A 91 5.90 10.47 7.10
CA GLY A 91 6.17 11.61 6.24
C GLY A 91 4.91 12.21 5.62
N LYS A 92 5.09 12.89 4.49
CA LYS A 92 4.01 13.49 3.68
C LYS A 92 3.76 12.67 2.43
N PRO A 93 2.49 12.58 1.97
CA PRO A 93 2.21 12.11 0.62
C PRO A 93 2.89 13.02 -0.41
N ILE A 94 3.38 12.41 -1.49
CA ILE A 94 3.94 13.17 -2.62
C ILE A 94 2.86 13.63 -3.59
N TYR A 95 1.75 12.87 -3.66
CA TYR A 95 0.58 13.16 -4.50
C TYR A 95 -0.70 12.74 -3.79
N PHE A 96 -1.82 13.29 -4.27
CA PHE A 96 -3.16 12.80 -3.98
C PHE A 96 -3.86 12.44 -5.28
N ALA A 97 -4.27 11.19 -5.42
CA ALA A 97 -5.20 10.81 -6.49
C ALA A 97 -6.60 11.29 -6.11
N LYS A 98 -7.20 12.10 -6.98
CA LYS A 98 -8.57 12.59 -6.80
C LYS A 98 -9.52 11.69 -7.57
N THR A 99 -10.48 11.08 -6.90
CA THR A 99 -11.53 10.31 -7.56
C THR A 99 -12.74 11.19 -7.85
N SER A 100 -13.43 10.91 -8.98
CA SER A 100 -14.74 11.51 -9.26
C SER A 100 -15.80 10.82 -8.39
N GLY A 101 -16.04 11.35 -7.19
CA GLY A 101 -17.14 10.86 -6.35
C GLY A 101 -18.48 11.33 -6.91
N THR A 102 -19.35 10.42 -7.26
CA THR A 102 -20.67 10.74 -7.82
C THR A 102 -21.69 11.15 -6.74
N THR A 103 -21.51 10.73 -5.50
CA THR A 103 -22.50 10.93 -4.42
C THR A 103 -21.99 11.70 -3.21
N SER A 104 -20.70 11.66 -2.89
CA SER A 104 -20.14 12.27 -1.67
C SER A 104 -18.98 13.24 -1.93
N GLY A 105 -18.85 13.73 -3.17
CA GLY A 105 -17.77 14.65 -3.55
C GLY A 105 -16.44 13.95 -3.85
N ALA A 106 -15.43 14.74 -4.12
CA ALA A 106 -14.11 14.22 -4.46
C ALA A 106 -13.43 13.58 -3.25
N LYS A 107 -12.92 12.35 -3.44
CA LYS A 107 -12.11 11.65 -2.44
C LYS A 107 -10.63 11.78 -2.80
N TYR A 108 -9.80 12.02 -1.81
CA TYR A 108 -8.36 12.14 -1.96
C TYR A 108 -7.68 10.88 -1.43
N ILE A 109 -6.94 10.19 -2.29
CA ILE A 109 -6.18 9.00 -1.93
C ILE A 109 -4.71 9.39 -1.86
N PRO A 110 -4.07 9.36 -0.69
CA PRO A 110 -2.68 9.75 -0.54
C PRO A 110 -1.74 8.73 -1.20
N LEU A 111 -0.77 9.21 -1.96
CA LEU A 111 0.29 8.42 -2.57
C LEU A 111 1.62 8.84 -1.94
N THR A 112 2.28 7.90 -1.28
CA THR A 112 3.55 8.14 -0.60
C THR A 112 4.75 7.77 -1.48
N LYS A 113 5.92 8.26 -1.12
CA LYS A 113 7.18 7.89 -1.78
C LYS A 113 7.40 6.37 -1.74
N GLU A 114 7.03 5.73 -0.65
CA GLU A 114 7.19 4.29 -0.44
C GLU A 114 6.17 3.48 -1.25
N SER A 115 4.95 3.99 -1.46
CA SER A 115 3.91 3.28 -2.22
C SER A 115 4.13 3.34 -3.75
N MET A 116 4.75 4.41 -4.27
CA MET A 116 4.94 4.59 -5.72
C MET A 116 5.68 3.44 -6.42
N PRO A 117 6.78 2.88 -5.88
CA PRO A 117 7.43 1.72 -6.49
C PRO A 117 6.52 0.50 -6.63
N PHE A 118 5.62 0.26 -5.68
CA PHE A 118 4.67 -0.85 -5.74
C PHE A 118 3.62 -0.67 -6.83
N HIS A 119 3.11 0.55 -7.03
CA HIS A 119 2.20 0.87 -8.14
C HIS A 119 2.85 0.64 -9.50
N ILE A 120 4.07 1.16 -9.68
CA ILE A 120 4.85 0.97 -10.91
C ILE A 120 5.16 -0.51 -11.14
N GLN A 121 5.55 -1.23 -10.09
CA GLN A 121 5.84 -2.66 -10.16
C GLN A 121 4.61 -3.48 -10.54
N ALA A 122 3.45 -3.17 -9.96
CA ALA A 122 2.20 -3.86 -10.27
C ALA A 122 1.82 -3.69 -11.75
N ALA A 123 1.86 -2.44 -12.27
CA ALA A 123 1.59 -2.16 -13.66
C ALA A 123 2.58 -2.87 -14.61
N ARG A 124 3.87 -2.81 -14.31
CA ARG A 124 4.92 -3.52 -15.07
C ARG A 124 4.71 -5.03 -15.07
N ASN A 125 4.45 -5.61 -13.90
CA ASN A 125 4.26 -7.05 -13.77
C ASN A 125 3.03 -7.52 -14.55
N ALA A 126 1.93 -6.74 -14.55
CA ALA A 126 0.75 -7.02 -15.36
C ALA A 126 1.10 -7.10 -16.86
N ILE A 127 1.85 -6.10 -17.38
CA ILE A 127 2.26 -6.08 -18.80
C ILE A 127 3.18 -7.28 -19.14
N LEU A 128 4.07 -7.67 -18.24
CA LEU A 128 5.05 -8.74 -18.49
C LEU A 128 4.49 -10.15 -18.26
N SER A 129 3.29 -10.27 -17.72
CA SER A 129 2.62 -11.56 -17.49
C SER A 129 1.78 -12.02 -18.70
N TYR A 130 1.62 -11.17 -19.71
CA TYR A 130 1.04 -11.48 -21.01
C TYR A 130 2.15 -11.78 -22.01
#